data_6f5ed45974e55e836d1554aa82175424
#
_entry.id   6f5ed45974e55e836d1554aa82175424
#
_cell.length_a   1.000
_cell.length_b   1.000
_cell.length_c   1.000
_cell.angle_alpha   90.00
_cell.angle_beta   90.00
_cell.angle_gamma   90.00
#
_symmetry.space_group_name_H-M   'P 1'
#
loop_
_entity.id
_entity.type
_entity.pdbx_description
1 polymer ?
#
loop_
_entity_poly.entity_id
_entity_poly.type
_entity_poly.pdbx_seq_one_letter_code
_entity_poly.pdbx_strand_id
1 'polypeptide(L)'
;MPLKLKIYVGVITASTIALFIYLAPSLPSFSNIWLAFIFFLIISTFAEFIPVDLPIGAAMSIGFPIDFMLILVYGPALAMLITTFSALISETIERKISWYKIIFNAAQCALSAGIAGLVYQYIGGIIGFQNFLKFVFPATLCALTYCFTNLLLVTVVISLAQGNRIVAVWRINYKENLPTYLAEAPLGFLMAIIYVEVGILGILLFFLPLLLARRSFELYTKMRKVYLDTIRALAAAIDAKDPYTKGHSERVAETSIALAQELNLSGRDIENIEYTALLHDIGKIGIKDKILSKKSSLTDQEFDKIKEHTVMGAKIIEPVDFLKSSYKAIYHHHEKYDGKGYPDGIKSEDIPILARIIAVADAYDAMGSDRPYRKKLSKDKIMKELTEQSGKQFDPEVVKALISILDREREE
;
A
#
# COMPACT_ATOMS: atom_id res chain seq x y z
N MET A 1 -20.23 -16.07 16.70
CA MET A 1 -20.78 -14.94 15.91
C MET A 1 -21.78 -14.17 16.77
N PRO A 2 -21.60 -12.87 16.99
CA PRO A 2 -22.53 -12.03 17.77
C PRO A 2 -23.94 -12.03 17.17
N LEU A 3 -24.98 -11.96 18.03
CA LEU A 3 -26.37 -12.01 17.58
C LEU A 3 -26.70 -10.89 16.56
N LYS A 4 -26.24 -9.67 16.83
CA LYS A 4 -26.43 -8.53 15.93
C LYS A 4 -25.86 -8.78 14.52
N LEU A 5 -24.71 -9.44 14.43
CA LEU A 5 -24.08 -9.80 13.17
C LEU A 5 -24.90 -10.88 12.42
N LYS A 6 -25.43 -11.89 13.13
CA LYS A 6 -26.33 -12.90 12.53
C LYS A 6 -27.57 -12.27 11.92
N ILE A 7 -28.22 -11.37 12.69
CA ILE A 7 -29.41 -10.66 12.22
C ILE A 7 -29.08 -9.81 10.99
N TYR A 8 -27.97 -9.07 11.02
CA TYR A 8 -27.58 -8.22 9.90
C TYR A 8 -27.33 -9.03 8.61
N VAL A 9 -26.55 -10.11 8.69
CA VAL A 9 -26.32 -11.01 7.54
C VAL A 9 -27.62 -11.58 7.03
N GLY A 10 -28.51 -12.02 7.91
CA GLY A 10 -29.84 -12.53 7.54
C GLY A 10 -30.71 -11.48 6.83
N VAL A 11 -30.71 -10.24 7.31
CA VAL A 11 -31.46 -9.13 6.69
C VAL A 11 -30.93 -8.83 5.28
N ILE A 12 -29.60 -8.73 5.12
CA ILE A 12 -28.99 -8.46 3.81
C ILE A 12 -29.31 -9.59 2.83
N THR A 13 -29.16 -10.86 3.26
CA THR A 13 -29.49 -12.02 2.42
C THR A 13 -30.96 -12.03 2.01
N ALA A 14 -31.88 -11.78 2.96
CA ALA A 14 -33.32 -11.70 2.66
C ALA A 14 -33.66 -10.55 1.71
N SER A 15 -33.05 -9.38 1.90
CA SER A 15 -33.20 -8.23 1.01
C SER A 15 -32.71 -8.52 -0.41
N THR A 16 -31.58 -9.22 -0.53
CA THR A 16 -31.04 -9.65 -1.83
C THR A 16 -32.00 -10.59 -2.55
N ILE A 17 -32.51 -11.59 -1.84
CA ILE A 17 -33.49 -12.54 -2.39
C ILE A 17 -34.77 -11.81 -2.81
N ALA A 18 -35.31 -10.94 -1.96
CA ALA A 18 -36.52 -10.17 -2.26
C ALA A 18 -36.33 -9.27 -3.51
N LEU A 19 -35.19 -8.58 -3.58
CA LEU A 19 -34.87 -7.75 -4.73
C LEU A 19 -34.70 -8.60 -6.00
N PHE A 20 -34.07 -9.75 -5.89
CA PHE A 20 -33.92 -10.67 -7.02
C PHE A 20 -35.28 -11.19 -7.51
N ILE A 21 -36.17 -11.61 -6.62
CA ILE A 21 -37.55 -12.02 -7.00
C ILE A 21 -38.28 -10.90 -7.71
N TYR A 22 -38.16 -9.66 -7.26
CA TYR A 22 -38.74 -8.48 -7.89
C TYR A 22 -38.19 -8.26 -9.30
N LEU A 23 -36.89 -8.44 -9.51
CA LEU A 23 -36.20 -8.22 -10.79
C LEU A 23 -36.22 -9.44 -11.73
N ALA A 24 -36.51 -10.63 -11.23
CA ALA A 24 -36.49 -11.87 -12.01
C ALA A 24 -37.36 -11.83 -13.29
N PRO A 25 -38.53 -11.17 -13.33
CA PRO A 25 -39.30 -11.06 -14.56
C PRO A 25 -38.60 -10.28 -15.69
N SER A 26 -37.57 -9.47 -15.36
CA SER A 26 -36.78 -8.72 -16.37
C SER A 26 -35.65 -9.56 -16.96
N LEU A 27 -35.42 -10.79 -16.52
CA LEU A 27 -34.40 -11.68 -17.07
C LEU A 27 -34.72 -12.01 -18.53
N PRO A 28 -33.73 -11.89 -19.46
CA PRO A 28 -33.90 -12.40 -20.80
C PRO A 28 -34.13 -13.91 -20.79
N SER A 29 -34.79 -14.47 -21.83
CA SER A 29 -34.96 -15.90 -21.92
C SER A 29 -33.61 -16.63 -21.90
N PHE A 30 -33.52 -17.68 -21.11
CA PHE A 30 -32.23 -18.40 -20.89
C PHE A 30 -31.65 -18.94 -22.20
N SER A 31 -32.49 -19.35 -23.16
CA SER A 31 -32.07 -19.76 -24.49
C SER A 31 -31.22 -18.70 -25.24
N ASN A 32 -31.42 -17.44 -24.93
CA ASN A 32 -30.72 -16.33 -25.59
C ASN A 32 -29.44 -15.89 -24.87
N ILE A 33 -29.30 -16.22 -23.59
CA ILE A 33 -28.22 -15.68 -22.73
C ILE A 33 -27.31 -16.76 -22.13
N TRP A 34 -27.57 -18.06 -22.36
CA TRP A 34 -26.84 -19.13 -21.67
C TRP A 34 -25.33 -19.07 -21.93
N LEU A 35 -24.90 -18.75 -23.17
CA LEU A 35 -23.49 -18.61 -23.51
C LEU A 35 -22.85 -17.42 -22.78
N ALA A 36 -23.52 -16.27 -22.79
CA ALA A 36 -23.07 -15.09 -22.04
C ALA A 36 -23.04 -15.35 -20.53
N PHE A 37 -24.06 -16.04 -19.99
CA PHE A 37 -24.10 -16.39 -18.58
C PHE A 37 -22.91 -17.25 -18.17
N ILE A 38 -22.62 -18.34 -18.90
CA ILE A 38 -21.47 -19.22 -18.61
C ILE A 38 -20.16 -18.44 -18.76
N PHE A 39 -20.02 -17.68 -19.85
CA PHE A 39 -18.82 -16.91 -20.12
C PHE A 39 -18.53 -15.89 -19.00
N PHE A 40 -19.52 -15.08 -18.63
CA PHE A 40 -19.34 -14.08 -17.59
C PHE A 40 -19.24 -14.67 -16.20
N LEU A 41 -19.89 -15.80 -15.92
CA LEU A 41 -19.69 -16.51 -14.66
C LEU A 41 -18.23 -16.98 -14.51
N ILE A 42 -17.63 -17.54 -15.59
CA ILE A 42 -16.24 -17.96 -15.57
C ILE A 42 -15.31 -16.75 -15.38
N ILE A 43 -15.50 -15.69 -16.18
CA ILE A 43 -14.63 -14.51 -16.14
C ILE A 43 -14.78 -13.77 -14.79
N SER A 44 -16.00 -13.61 -14.28
CA SER A 44 -16.25 -12.97 -12.98
C SER A 44 -15.63 -13.77 -11.84
N THR A 45 -15.81 -15.10 -11.86
CA THR A 45 -15.14 -15.99 -10.88
C THR A 45 -13.63 -15.90 -10.98
N PHE A 46 -13.08 -15.90 -12.18
CA PHE A 46 -11.64 -15.77 -12.39
C PHE A 46 -11.10 -14.42 -11.93
N ALA A 47 -11.84 -13.34 -12.14
CA ALA A 47 -11.49 -11.99 -11.70
C ALA A 47 -11.37 -11.87 -10.17
N GLU A 48 -12.20 -12.59 -9.41
CA GLU A 48 -12.12 -12.65 -7.94
C GLU A 48 -10.88 -13.36 -7.43
N PHE A 49 -10.35 -14.36 -8.17
CA PHE A 49 -9.10 -15.03 -7.81
C PHE A 49 -7.85 -14.20 -8.11
N ILE A 50 -8.00 -13.06 -8.73
CA ILE A 50 -6.90 -12.29 -9.29
C ILE A 50 -6.93 -10.85 -8.76
N PRO A 51 -6.82 -10.63 -7.44
CA PRO A 51 -6.66 -9.28 -6.93
C PRO A 51 -5.35 -8.67 -7.46
N VAL A 52 -5.38 -7.40 -7.78
CA VAL A 52 -4.20 -6.61 -8.15
C VAL A 52 -3.79 -5.80 -6.93
N ASP A 53 -2.67 -6.15 -6.32
CA ASP A 53 -2.10 -5.35 -5.23
C ASP A 53 -1.60 -4.03 -5.79
N LEU A 54 -2.15 -2.93 -5.31
CA LEU A 54 -1.71 -1.58 -5.67
C LEU A 54 -0.54 -1.12 -4.79
N PRO A 55 0.34 -0.23 -5.28
CA PRO A 55 1.46 0.31 -4.50
C PRO A 55 1.07 0.99 -3.19
N ILE A 56 -0.19 1.38 -3.06
CA ILE A 56 -0.77 2.03 -1.89
C ILE A 56 -1.26 1.04 -0.82
N GLY A 57 -0.98 -0.27 -0.98
CA GLY A 57 -1.38 -1.31 -0.02
C GLY A 57 -2.83 -1.78 -0.12
N ALA A 58 -3.59 -1.34 -1.13
CA ALA A 58 -4.94 -1.83 -1.41
C ALA A 58 -4.89 -2.94 -2.48
N ALA A 59 -5.68 -4.00 -2.29
CA ALA A 59 -5.90 -5.02 -3.31
C ALA A 59 -7.12 -4.62 -4.15
N MET A 60 -6.96 -4.59 -5.48
CA MET A 60 -7.99 -4.25 -6.45
C MET A 60 -8.54 -5.55 -7.05
N SER A 61 -9.84 -5.83 -6.88
CA SER A 61 -10.54 -6.91 -7.59
C SER A 61 -11.09 -6.37 -8.91
N ILE A 62 -10.90 -7.08 -10.00
CA ILE A 62 -11.50 -6.71 -11.31
C ILE A 62 -12.98 -7.13 -11.37
N GLY A 63 -13.59 -7.56 -10.27
CA GLY A 63 -14.99 -7.98 -10.19
C GLY A 63 -15.97 -6.85 -10.46
N PHE A 64 -15.77 -5.68 -9.83
CA PHE A 64 -16.68 -4.54 -9.99
C PHE A 64 -16.82 -4.04 -11.45
N PRO A 65 -15.76 -3.88 -12.27
CA PRO A 65 -15.91 -3.56 -13.69
C PRO A 65 -16.80 -4.53 -14.46
N ILE A 66 -16.72 -5.82 -14.16
CA ILE A 66 -17.55 -6.85 -14.80
C ILE A 66 -19.00 -6.72 -14.34
N ASP A 67 -19.24 -6.60 -13.03
CA ASP A 67 -20.59 -6.40 -12.48
C ASP A 67 -21.25 -5.17 -13.06
N PHE A 68 -20.49 -4.06 -13.11
CA PHE A 68 -20.97 -2.81 -13.67
C PHE A 68 -21.29 -2.92 -15.16
N MET A 69 -20.43 -3.53 -15.95
CA MET A 69 -20.70 -3.85 -17.35
C MET A 69 -21.96 -4.71 -17.51
N LEU A 70 -22.13 -5.76 -16.69
CA LEU A 70 -23.29 -6.63 -16.72
C LEU A 70 -24.59 -5.87 -16.43
N ILE A 71 -24.57 -4.93 -15.49
CA ILE A 71 -25.72 -4.06 -15.19
C ILE A 71 -26.11 -3.25 -16.44
N LEU A 72 -25.13 -2.64 -17.11
CA LEU A 72 -25.37 -1.78 -18.27
C LEU A 72 -25.85 -2.56 -19.49
N VAL A 73 -25.34 -3.77 -19.70
CA VAL A 73 -25.58 -4.56 -20.92
C VAL A 73 -26.78 -5.50 -20.79
N TYR A 74 -26.91 -6.16 -19.66
CA TYR A 74 -27.92 -7.19 -19.43
C TYR A 74 -28.95 -6.84 -18.36
N GLY A 75 -28.69 -5.77 -17.61
CA GLY A 75 -29.56 -5.32 -16.54
C GLY A 75 -29.29 -5.96 -15.18
N PRO A 76 -29.96 -5.43 -14.13
CA PRO A 76 -29.68 -5.80 -12.74
C PRO A 76 -29.91 -7.27 -12.39
N ALA A 77 -30.93 -7.89 -12.98
CA ALA A 77 -31.29 -9.27 -12.63
C ALA A 77 -30.19 -10.27 -13.00
N LEU A 78 -29.62 -10.17 -14.22
CA LEU A 78 -28.54 -11.06 -14.65
C LEU A 78 -27.24 -10.73 -13.93
N ALA A 79 -26.95 -9.45 -13.71
CA ALA A 79 -25.79 -9.03 -12.93
C ALA A 79 -25.83 -9.63 -11.51
N MET A 80 -26.95 -9.52 -10.79
CA MET A 80 -27.14 -10.13 -9.47
C MET A 80 -26.87 -11.64 -9.46
N LEU A 81 -27.37 -12.38 -10.47
CA LEU A 81 -27.15 -13.83 -10.58
C LEU A 81 -25.68 -14.15 -10.73
N ILE A 82 -25.00 -13.52 -11.72
CA ILE A 82 -23.60 -13.81 -12.02
C ILE A 82 -22.72 -13.43 -10.81
N THR A 83 -22.92 -12.25 -10.22
CA THR A 83 -22.19 -11.79 -9.04
C THR A 83 -22.39 -12.73 -7.86
N THR A 84 -23.64 -13.21 -7.61
CA THR A 84 -23.91 -14.16 -6.53
C THR A 84 -23.14 -15.46 -6.73
N PHE A 85 -23.25 -16.07 -7.91
CA PHE A 85 -22.60 -17.36 -8.16
C PHE A 85 -21.07 -17.24 -8.22
N SER A 86 -20.53 -16.18 -8.82
CA SER A 86 -19.08 -15.95 -8.86
C SER A 86 -18.49 -15.79 -7.46
N ALA A 87 -19.14 -15.00 -6.60
CA ALA A 87 -18.72 -14.82 -5.21
C ALA A 87 -18.82 -16.11 -4.40
N LEU A 88 -19.91 -16.89 -4.55
CA LEU A 88 -20.06 -18.18 -3.88
C LEU A 88 -18.98 -19.19 -4.30
N ILE A 89 -18.65 -19.25 -5.60
CA ILE A 89 -17.65 -20.16 -6.15
C ILE A 89 -16.26 -19.76 -5.69
N SER A 90 -15.87 -18.50 -5.86
CA SER A 90 -14.53 -18.00 -5.52
C SER A 90 -14.22 -18.17 -4.04
N GLU A 91 -15.11 -17.72 -3.17
CA GLU A 91 -14.95 -17.77 -1.72
C GLU A 91 -14.95 -19.22 -1.17
N THR A 92 -15.71 -20.14 -1.82
CA THR A 92 -15.74 -21.56 -1.42
C THR A 92 -14.44 -22.27 -1.79
N ILE A 93 -13.81 -21.91 -2.91
CA ILE A 93 -12.55 -22.51 -3.36
C ILE A 93 -11.39 -22.08 -2.45
N GLU A 94 -11.36 -20.85 -1.98
CA GLU A 94 -10.32 -20.35 -1.07
C GLU A 94 -10.29 -21.03 0.31
N ARG A 95 -11.36 -21.72 0.73
CA ARG A 95 -11.52 -22.58 1.93
C ARG A 95 -11.08 -21.99 3.28
N LYS A 96 -10.69 -20.72 3.36
CA LYS A 96 -10.16 -20.08 4.57
C LYS A 96 -11.18 -19.20 5.29
N ILE A 97 -12.38 -19.05 4.74
CA ILE A 97 -13.37 -18.06 5.20
C ILE A 97 -14.56 -18.77 5.82
N SER A 98 -15.11 -18.21 6.90
CA SER A 98 -16.31 -18.76 7.57
C SER A 98 -17.54 -18.64 6.66
N TRP A 99 -18.39 -19.68 6.60
CA TRP A 99 -19.56 -19.77 5.72
C TRP A 99 -20.48 -18.53 5.73
N TYR A 100 -20.63 -17.86 6.86
CA TYR A 100 -21.45 -16.65 6.97
C TYR A 100 -20.84 -15.45 6.25
N LYS A 101 -19.52 -15.39 6.13
CA LYS A 101 -18.83 -14.35 5.33
C LYS A 101 -19.05 -14.59 3.85
N ILE A 102 -18.99 -15.85 3.41
CA ILE A 102 -19.28 -16.25 2.02
C ILE A 102 -20.70 -15.79 1.63
N ILE A 103 -21.70 -16.13 2.47
CA ILE A 103 -23.10 -15.74 2.22
C ILE A 103 -23.24 -14.20 2.22
N PHE A 104 -22.60 -13.53 3.19
CA PHE A 104 -22.67 -12.07 3.27
C PHE A 104 -22.05 -11.41 2.02
N ASN A 105 -20.85 -11.84 1.62
CA ASN A 105 -20.15 -11.25 0.46
C ASN A 105 -20.96 -11.46 -0.83
N ALA A 106 -21.46 -12.64 -1.08
CA ALA A 106 -22.32 -12.90 -2.22
C ALA A 106 -23.60 -12.05 -2.19
N ALA A 107 -24.25 -11.97 -1.04
CA ALA A 107 -25.49 -11.20 -0.89
C ALA A 107 -25.26 -9.69 -1.03
N GLN A 108 -24.21 -9.14 -0.42
CA GLN A 108 -23.97 -7.70 -0.44
C GLN A 108 -23.51 -7.20 -1.83
N CYS A 109 -22.67 -7.95 -2.57
CA CYS A 109 -22.29 -7.61 -3.94
C CYS A 109 -23.51 -7.64 -4.87
N ALA A 110 -24.31 -8.72 -4.80
CA ALA A 110 -25.53 -8.84 -5.60
C ALA A 110 -26.55 -7.75 -5.26
N LEU A 111 -26.74 -7.42 -3.98
CA LEU A 111 -27.65 -6.35 -3.56
C LEU A 111 -27.17 -4.99 -4.11
N SER A 112 -25.88 -4.73 -4.06
CA SER A 112 -25.28 -3.51 -4.61
C SER A 112 -25.50 -3.41 -6.12
N ALA A 113 -25.30 -4.51 -6.86
CA ALA A 113 -25.56 -4.57 -8.29
C ALA A 113 -27.05 -4.35 -8.61
N GLY A 114 -27.94 -4.99 -7.84
CA GLY A 114 -29.39 -4.83 -8.02
C GLY A 114 -29.89 -3.41 -7.80
N ILE A 115 -29.48 -2.77 -6.69
CA ILE A 115 -29.86 -1.37 -6.38
C ILE A 115 -29.28 -0.42 -7.41
N ALA A 116 -28.00 -0.57 -7.77
CA ALA A 116 -27.36 0.27 -8.76
C ALA A 116 -28.04 0.17 -10.13
N GLY A 117 -28.43 -1.04 -10.54
CA GLY A 117 -29.13 -1.26 -11.79
C GLY A 117 -30.56 -0.69 -11.79
N LEU A 118 -31.28 -0.73 -10.67
CA LEU A 118 -32.57 -0.04 -10.54
C LEU A 118 -32.41 1.48 -10.68
N VAL A 119 -31.41 2.06 -10.02
CA VAL A 119 -31.13 3.49 -10.16
C VAL A 119 -30.79 3.83 -11.61
N TYR A 120 -29.96 3.02 -12.28
CA TYR A 120 -29.63 3.19 -13.69
C TYR A 120 -30.87 3.28 -14.56
N GLN A 121 -31.80 2.32 -14.41
CA GLN A 121 -33.05 2.29 -15.16
C GLN A 121 -33.98 3.46 -14.82
N TYR A 122 -34.11 3.81 -13.54
CA TYR A 122 -34.97 4.88 -13.07
C TYR A 122 -34.61 6.26 -13.65
N ILE A 123 -33.31 6.51 -13.83
CA ILE A 123 -32.79 7.77 -14.37
C ILE A 123 -32.66 7.76 -15.90
N GLY A 124 -33.27 6.78 -16.58
CA GLY A 124 -33.34 6.73 -18.04
C GLY A 124 -32.21 5.95 -18.71
N GLY A 125 -31.47 5.14 -17.97
CA GLY A 125 -30.51 4.20 -18.53
C GLY A 125 -31.23 3.10 -19.32
N ILE A 126 -30.72 2.79 -20.50
CA ILE A 126 -31.26 1.73 -21.39
C ILE A 126 -30.27 0.57 -21.39
N ILE A 127 -30.78 -0.64 -21.17
CA ILE A 127 -30.01 -1.87 -21.19
C ILE A 127 -29.57 -2.16 -22.64
N GLY A 128 -28.29 -2.51 -22.85
CA GLY A 128 -27.75 -2.85 -24.18
C GLY A 128 -27.65 -1.64 -25.11
N PHE A 129 -27.36 -0.46 -24.61
CA PHE A 129 -27.31 0.81 -25.31
C PHE A 129 -26.38 0.82 -26.54
N GLN A 130 -26.80 1.51 -27.61
CA GLN A 130 -26.00 1.71 -28.83
C GLN A 130 -25.28 3.07 -28.87
N ASN A 131 -25.76 4.06 -28.13
CA ASN A 131 -25.17 5.41 -28.11
C ASN A 131 -24.67 5.76 -26.70
N PHE A 132 -23.43 5.40 -26.42
CA PHE A 132 -22.82 5.49 -25.09
C PHE A 132 -22.78 6.90 -24.51
N LEU A 133 -22.63 7.96 -25.34
CA LEU A 133 -22.55 9.34 -24.84
C LEU A 133 -23.79 9.78 -24.08
N LYS A 134 -24.98 9.31 -24.49
CA LYS A 134 -26.24 9.62 -23.81
C LYS A 134 -26.37 8.97 -22.45
N PHE A 135 -25.63 7.90 -22.20
CA PHE A 135 -25.76 7.09 -20.99
C PHE A 135 -24.61 7.28 -19.99
N VAL A 136 -23.64 8.18 -20.29
CA VAL A 136 -22.55 8.48 -19.36
C VAL A 136 -23.08 8.92 -17.99
N PHE A 137 -24.05 9.83 -17.96
CA PHE A 137 -24.61 10.31 -16.69
C PHE A 137 -25.36 9.20 -15.91
N PRO A 138 -26.30 8.45 -16.49
CA PRO A 138 -26.93 7.30 -15.82
C PRO A 138 -25.90 6.26 -15.37
N ALA A 139 -24.90 5.92 -16.18
CA ALA A 139 -23.86 4.97 -15.85
C ALA A 139 -23.00 5.46 -14.68
N THR A 140 -22.66 6.75 -14.64
CA THR A 140 -21.93 7.35 -13.52
C THR A 140 -22.69 7.22 -12.20
N LEU A 141 -24.00 7.54 -12.21
CA LEU A 141 -24.84 7.39 -11.02
C LEU A 141 -25.00 5.92 -10.62
N CYS A 142 -25.09 5.01 -11.58
CA CYS A 142 -25.08 3.56 -11.32
C CYS A 142 -23.80 3.14 -10.58
N ALA A 143 -22.63 3.52 -11.10
CA ALA A 143 -21.34 3.19 -10.48
C ALA A 143 -21.22 3.77 -9.06
N LEU A 144 -21.60 5.04 -8.87
CA LEU A 144 -21.60 5.68 -7.55
C LEU A 144 -22.57 4.99 -6.58
N THR A 145 -23.74 4.57 -7.05
CA THR A 145 -24.73 3.83 -6.24
C THR A 145 -24.18 2.47 -5.81
N TYR A 146 -23.56 1.73 -6.74
CA TYR A 146 -22.91 0.45 -6.42
C TYR A 146 -21.85 0.65 -5.36
N CYS A 147 -20.92 1.57 -5.59
CA CYS A 147 -19.83 1.89 -4.67
C CYS A 147 -20.35 2.26 -3.27
N PHE A 148 -21.28 3.21 -3.20
CA PHE A 148 -21.83 3.67 -1.93
C PHE A 148 -22.54 2.55 -1.17
N THR A 149 -23.38 1.77 -1.86
CA THR A 149 -24.13 0.65 -1.26
C THR A 149 -23.15 -0.41 -0.73
N ASN A 150 -22.16 -0.79 -1.54
CA ASN A 150 -21.13 -1.76 -1.15
C ASN A 150 -20.34 -1.29 0.08
N LEU A 151 -19.79 -0.07 0.04
CA LEU A 151 -19.03 0.51 1.16
C LEU A 151 -19.87 0.59 2.44
N LEU A 152 -21.14 0.94 2.34
CA LEU A 152 -22.04 1.03 3.48
C LEU A 152 -22.28 -0.34 4.11
N LEU A 153 -22.61 -1.34 3.30
CA LEU A 153 -22.90 -2.70 3.78
C LEU A 153 -21.68 -3.33 4.44
N VAL A 154 -20.51 -3.17 3.80
CA VAL A 154 -19.22 -3.68 4.33
C VAL A 154 -18.83 -2.95 5.60
N THR A 155 -18.99 -1.63 5.68
CA THR A 155 -18.70 -0.87 6.91
C THR A 155 -19.52 -1.35 8.11
N VAL A 156 -20.81 -1.59 7.89
CA VAL A 156 -21.69 -2.07 8.98
C VAL A 156 -21.27 -3.46 9.45
N VAL A 157 -20.99 -4.39 8.53
CA VAL A 157 -20.58 -5.76 8.92
C VAL A 157 -19.26 -5.78 9.67
N ILE A 158 -18.27 -5.00 9.25
CA ILE A 158 -16.98 -4.88 9.94
C ILE A 158 -17.17 -4.28 11.34
N SER A 159 -17.93 -3.20 11.44
CA SER A 159 -18.26 -2.58 12.74
C SER A 159 -18.93 -3.57 13.70
N LEU A 160 -19.90 -4.34 13.23
CA LEU A 160 -20.58 -5.36 14.05
C LEU A 160 -19.68 -6.55 14.40
N ALA A 161 -18.76 -6.92 13.54
CA ALA A 161 -17.84 -8.04 13.75
C ALA A 161 -16.73 -7.69 14.74
N GLN A 162 -16.19 -6.48 14.68
CA GLN A 162 -15.05 -6.03 15.51
C GLN A 162 -15.46 -5.23 16.74
N GLY A 163 -16.72 -4.77 16.83
CA GLY A 163 -17.20 -3.91 17.92
C GLY A 163 -16.74 -2.46 17.81
N ASN A 164 -16.18 -2.06 16.69
CA ASN A 164 -15.66 -0.71 16.44
C ASN A 164 -16.79 0.28 16.13
N ARG A 165 -16.55 1.59 16.35
CA ARG A 165 -17.50 2.66 15.98
C ARG A 165 -17.65 2.72 14.45
N ILE A 166 -18.90 2.72 13.96
CA ILE A 166 -19.24 2.76 12.52
C ILE A 166 -18.49 3.90 11.80
N VAL A 167 -18.43 5.10 12.39
CA VAL A 167 -17.77 6.27 11.79
C VAL A 167 -16.27 6.05 11.59
N ALA A 168 -15.60 5.37 12.54
CA ALA A 168 -14.18 5.06 12.42
C ALA A 168 -13.93 4.06 11.28
N VAL A 169 -14.73 2.98 11.24
CA VAL A 169 -14.65 1.98 10.16
C VAL A 169 -14.98 2.61 8.80
N TRP A 170 -16.03 3.46 8.73
CA TRP A 170 -16.39 4.17 7.51
C TRP A 170 -15.24 5.01 6.95
N ARG A 171 -14.58 5.80 7.82
CA ARG A 171 -13.47 6.68 7.39
C ARG A 171 -12.33 5.88 6.76
N ILE A 172 -11.98 4.74 7.33
CA ILE A 172 -10.92 3.88 6.81
C ILE A 172 -11.37 3.23 5.49
N ASN A 173 -12.51 2.55 5.51
CA ASN A 173 -13.05 1.83 4.36
C ASN A 173 -13.28 2.75 3.14
N TYR A 174 -13.82 3.96 3.38
CA TYR A 174 -14.01 4.96 2.33
C TYR A 174 -12.67 5.45 1.76
N LYS A 175 -11.69 5.79 2.62
CA LYS A 175 -10.39 6.29 2.18
C LYS A 175 -9.62 5.26 1.35
N GLU A 176 -9.72 3.99 1.71
CA GLU A 176 -8.98 2.91 1.04
C GLU A 176 -9.66 2.46 -0.27
N ASN A 177 -10.99 2.32 -0.29
CA ASN A 177 -11.67 1.67 -1.41
C ASN A 177 -12.30 2.63 -2.43
N LEU A 178 -12.68 3.87 -2.06
CA LEU A 178 -13.29 4.81 -3.01
C LEU A 178 -12.38 5.11 -4.21
N PRO A 179 -11.07 5.37 -4.05
CA PRO A 179 -10.19 5.61 -5.19
C PRO A 179 -10.16 4.44 -6.18
N THR A 180 -10.24 3.20 -5.65
CA THR A 180 -10.30 1.97 -6.45
C THR A 180 -11.55 1.95 -7.31
N TYR A 181 -12.73 2.13 -6.72
CA TYR A 181 -13.99 2.19 -7.47
C TYR A 181 -14.01 3.29 -8.54
N LEU A 182 -13.47 4.48 -8.23
CA LEU A 182 -13.38 5.57 -9.19
C LEU A 182 -12.46 5.26 -10.37
N ALA A 183 -11.39 4.49 -10.14
CA ALA A 183 -10.50 4.04 -11.20
C ALA A 183 -11.09 2.90 -12.04
N GLU A 184 -11.89 2.03 -11.42
CA GLU A 184 -12.50 0.86 -12.05
C GLU A 184 -13.77 1.17 -12.85
N ALA A 185 -14.56 2.16 -12.45
CA ALA A 185 -15.81 2.50 -13.12
C ALA A 185 -15.61 2.83 -14.62
N PRO A 186 -14.63 3.64 -15.04
CA PRO A 186 -14.33 3.85 -16.46
C PRO A 186 -13.99 2.57 -17.21
N LEU A 187 -13.29 1.62 -16.56
CA LEU A 187 -12.96 0.32 -17.18
C LEU A 187 -14.21 -0.50 -17.43
N GLY A 188 -15.12 -0.60 -16.46
CA GLY A 188 -16.38 -1.32 -16.63
C GLY A 188 -17.28 -0.69 -17.70
N PHE A 189 -17.30 0.65 -17.79
CA PHE A 189 -18.02 1.35 -18.86
C PHE A 189 -17.40 1.06 -20.24
N LEU A 190 -16.08 1.09 -20.36
CA LEU A 190 -15.36 0.74 -21.58
C LEU A 190 -15.61 -0.74 -21.98
N MET A 191 -15.61 -1.65 -21.00
CA MET A 191 -15.96 -3.06 -21.24
C MET A 191 -17.38 -3.19 -21.79
N ALA A 192 -18.34 -2.43 -21.28
CA ALA A 192 -19.71 -2.43 -21.79
C ALA A 192 -19.76 -2.01 -23.26
N ILE A 193 -19.06 -0.94 -23.64
CA ILE A 193 -18.95 -0.50 -25.04
C ILE A 193 -18.33 -1.58 -25.91
N ILE A 194 -17.18 -2.11 -25.50
CA ILE A 194 -16.46 -3.15 -26.26
C ILE A 194 -17.33 -4.39 -26.44
N TYR A 195 -18.07 -4.78 -25.41
CA TYR A 195 -18.95 -5.94 -25.50
C TYR A 195 -20.11 -5.72 -26.46
N VAL A 196 -20.75 -4.57 -26.45
CA VAL A 196 -21.85 -4.23 -27.35
C VAL A 196 -21.39 -4.19 -28.81
N GLU A 197 -20.20 -3.65 -29.08
CA GLU A 197 -19.67 -3.48 -30.45
C GLU A 197 -18.97 -4.75 -31.00
N VAL A 198 -18.25 -5.48 -30.16
CA VAL A 198 -17.36 -6.60 -30.58
C VAL A 198 -17.79 -7.95 -30.00
N GLY A 199 -18.62 -7.93 -28.96
CA GLY A 199 -19.06 -9.15 -28.28
C GLY A 199 -18.00 -9.77 -27.36
N ILE A 200 -18.12 -11.10 -27.14
CA ILE A 200 -17.25 -11.88 -26.25
C ILE A 200 -15.76 -11.75 -26.61
N LEU A 201 -15.46 -11.74 -27.93
CA LEU A 201 -14.09 -11.59 -28.40
C LEU A 201 -13.45 -10.27 -27.94
N GLY A 202 -14.23 -9.19 -27.94
CA GLY A 202 -13.78 -7.88 -27.45
C GLY A 202 -13.38 -7.93 -25.98
N ILE A 203 -14.16 -8.62 -25.14
CA ILE A 203 -13.84 -8.81 -23.72
C ILE A 203 -12.55 -9.61 -23.53
N LEU A 204 -12.38 -10.72 -24.26
CA LEU A 204 -11.15 -11.51 -24.20
C LEU A 204 -9.92 -10.68 -24.60
N LEU A 205 -10.01 -9.91 -25.66
CA LEU A 205 -8.93 -9.03 -26.11
C LEU A 205 -8.66 -7.89 -25.10
N PHE A 206 -9.68 -7.40 -24.39
CA PHE A 206 -9.52 -6.40 -23.35
C PHE A 206 -8.81 -6.96 -22.09
N PHE A 207 -9.11 -8.20 -21.71
CA PHE A 207 -8.46 -8.84 -20.57
C PHE A 207 -6.97 -9.12 -20.77
N LEU A 208 -6.54 -9.39 -22.00
CA LEU A 208 -5.14 -9.71 -22.27
C LEU A 208 -4.14 -8.62 -21.84
N PRO A 209 -4.31 -7.34 -22.23
CA PRO A 209 -3.46 -6.25 -21.72
C PRO A 209 -3.53 -6.10 -20.20
N LEU A 210 -4.71 -6.27 -19.58
CA LEU A 210 -4.86 -6.19 -18.13
C LEU A 210 -4.08 -7.29 -17.40
N LEU A 211 -4.15 -8.53 -17.91
CA LEU A 211 -3.37 -9.65 -17.34
C LEU A 211 -1.86 -9.43 -17.51
N LEU A 212 -1.42 -8.89 -18.64
CA LEU A 212 -0.02 -8.55 -18.89
C LEU A 212 0.44 -7.44 -17.96
N ALA A 213 -0.35 -6.37 -17.82
CA ALA A 213 -0.07 -5.27 -16.90
C ALA A 213 0.04 -5.75 -15.45
N ARG A 214 -0.92 -6.59 -15.01
CA ARG A 214 -0.89 -7.25 -13.72
C ARG A 214 0.38 -8.06 -13.51
N ARG A 215 0.70 -8.95 -14.47
CA ARG A 215 1.90 -9.79 -14.38
C ARG A 215 3.17 -8.97 -14.28
N SER A 216 3.25 -7.90 -15.06
CA SER A 216 4.38 -6.96 -15.01
C SER A 216 4.48 -6.30 -13.64
N PHE A 217 3.34 -5.90 -13.06
CA PHE A 217 3.30 -5.30 -11.73
C PHE A 217 3.68 -6.28 -10.62
N GLU A 218 3.16 -7.53 -10.65
CA GLU A 218 3.56 -8.59 -9.72
C GLU A 218 5.07 -8.87 -9.78
N LEU A 219 5.63 -8.91 -10.99
CA LEU A 219 7.07 -9.10 -11.18
C LEU A 219 7.87 -7.93 -10.63
N TYR A 220 7.39 -6.70 -10.85
CA TYR A 220 7.99 -5.49 -10.31
C TYR A 220 8.01 -5.47 -8.78
N THR A 221 6.87 -5.73 -8.14
CA THR A 221 6.76 -5.77 -6.67
C THR A 221 7.59 -6.88 -6.07
N LYS A 222 7.61 -8.07 -6.69
CA LYS A 222 8.45 -9.18 -6.27
C LYS A 222 9.94 -8.84 -6.39
N MET A 223 10.34 -8.23 -7.49
CA MET A 223 11.72 -7.82 -7.72
C MET A 223 12.17 -6.77 -6.71
N ARG A 224 11.31 -5.77 -6.44
CA ARG A 224 11.54 -4.76 -5.40
C ARG A 224 11.75 -5.40 -4.01
N LYS A 225 10.90 -6.37 -3.66
CA LYS A 225 11.04 -7.10 -2.39
C LYS A 225 12.38 -7.85 -2.31
N VAL A 226 12.77 -8.54 -3.38
CA VAL A 226 14.06 -9.25 -3.43
C VAL A 226 15.24 -8.28 -3.29
N TYR A 227 15.17 -7.10 -3.91
CA TYR A 227 16.21 -6.08 -3.73
C TYR A 227 16.31 -5.62 -2.27
N LEU A 228 15.17 -5.30 -1.65
CA LEU A 228 15.14 -4.87 -0.26
C LEU A 228 15.64 -5.97 0.70
N ASP A 229 15.20 -7.21 0.52
CA ASP A 229 15.65 -8.35 1.32
C ASP A 229 17.18 -8.57 1.16
N THR A 230 17.72 -8.38 -0.05
CA THR A 230 19.16 -8.46 -0.32
C THR A 230 19.93 -7.34 0.39
N ILE A 231 19.41 -6.10 0.33
CA ILE A 231 20.01 -4.96 1.03
C ILE A 231 19.99 -5.18 2.54
N ARG A 232 18.88 -5.67 3.10
CA ARG A 232 18.79 -6.02 4.53
C ARG A 232 19.78 -7.10 4.93
N ALA A 233 19.98 -8.11 4.09
CA ALA A 233 21.00 -9.14 4.34
C ALA A 233 22.42 -8.56 4.32
N LEU A 234 22.72 -7.63 3.41
CA LEU A 234 24.01 -6.93 3.37
C LEU A 234 24.19 -6.04 4.61
N ALA A 235 23.19 -5.28 5.00
CA ALA A 235 23.20 -4.45 6.20
C ALA A 235 23.44 -5.31 7.46
N ALA A 236 22.74 -6.43 7.58
CA ALA A 236 22.94 -7.38 8.70
C ALA A 236 24.36 -7.98 8.72
N ALA A 237 24.97 -8.22 7.55
CA ALA A 237 26.36 -8.71 7.48
C ALA A 237 27.36 -7.63 7.94
N ILE A 238 27.07 -6.35 7.66
CA ILE A 238 27.89 -5.22 8.12
C ILE A 238 27.72 -5.01 9.62
N ASP A 239 26.46 -5.03 10.09
CA ASP A 239 26.15 -4.97 11.51
C ASP A 239 26.86 -6.10 12.29
N ALA A 240 26.98 -7.31 11.71
CA ALA A 240 27.69 -8.42 12.33
C ALA A 240 29.23 -8.22 12.41
N LYS A 241 29.79 -7.37 11.53
CA LYS A 241 31.22 -7.02 11.54
C LYS A 241 31.56 -6.03 12.66
N ASP A 242 30.63 -5.15 13.03
CA ASP A 242 30.76 -4.22 14.15
C ASP A 242 29.97 -4.77 15.35
N PRO A 243 30.63 -5.26 16.40
CA PRO A 243 29.97 -5.96 17.52
C PRO A 243 28.88 -5.13 18.23
N TYR A 244 28.81 -3.85 17.95
CA TYR A 244 27.93 -2.89 18.63
C TYR A 244 26.70 -2.47 17.82
N THR A 245 26.59 -2.95 16.59
CA THR A 245 25.56 -2.48 15.63
C THR A 245 24.50 -3.52 15.28
N LYS A 246 24.34 -4.60 16.06
CA LYS A 246 23.33 -5.63 15.78
C LYS A 246 21.93 -5.00 15.63
N GLY A 247 21.36 -5.06 14.42
CA GLY A 247 20.06 -4.51 14.07
C GLY A 247 20.01 -2.97 14.07
N HIS A 248 21.14 -2.31 14.14
CA HIS A 248 21.27 -0.85 14.09
C HIS A 248 20.78 -0.30 12.76
N SER A 249 21.27 -0.80 11.65
CA SER A 249 20.91 -0.33 10.32
C SER A 249 19.40 -0.39 10.07
N GLU A 250 18.71 -1.40 10.60
CA GLU A 250 17.27 -1.55 10.49
C GLU A 250 16.50 -0.51 11.32
N ARG A 251 16.92 -0.29 12.59
CA ARG A 251 16.32 0.75 13.44
C ARG A 251 16.56 2.16 12.91
N VAL A 252 17.73 2.42 12.35
CA VAL A 252 18.04 3.70 11.67
C VAL A 252 17.15 3.87 10.45
N ALA A 253 16.91 2.83 9.66
CA ALA A 253 16.01 2.88 8.52
C ALA A 253 14.56 3.15 8.93
N GLU A 254 14.04 2.46 9.95
CA GLU A 254 12.69 2.70 10.49
C GLU A 254 12.51 4.15 10.95
N THR A 255 13.45 4.67 11.72
CA THR A 255 13.42 6.05 12.20
C THR A 255 13.51 7.05 11.04
N SER A 256 14.37 6.77 10.05
CA SER A 256 14.55 7.63 8.87
C SER A 256 13.29 7.68 8.00
N ILE A 257 12.60 6.55 7.83
CA ILE A 257 11.32 6.48 7.11
C ILE A 257 10.27 7.32 7.84
N ALA A 258 10.14 7.19 9.16
CA ALA A 258 9.20 7.96 9.96
C ALA A 258 9.47 9.48 9.85
N LEU A 259 10.75 9.87 9.91
CA LEU A 259 11.16 11.27 9.70
C LEU A 259 10.84 11.78 8.30
N ALA A 260 11.10 10.99 7.27
CA ALA A 260 10.79 11.38 5.88
C ALA A 260 9.28 11.55 5.66
N GLN A 261 8.45 10.73 6.29
CA GLN A 261 6.99 10.84 6.27
C GLN A 261 6.51 12.09 7.00
N GLU A 262 7.05 12.38 8.20
CA GLU A 262 6.71 13.57 8.98
C GLU A 262 7.08 14.87 8.26
N LEU A 263 8.20 14.84 7.53
CA LEU A 263 8.67 15.95 6.68
C LEU A 263 7.93 16.03 5.34
N ASN A 264 6.94 15.16 5.08
CA ASN A 264 6.15 15.09 3.85
C ASN A 264 7.00 14.95 2.57
N LEU A 265 8.08 14.16 2.63
CA LEU A 265 8.89 13.87 1.46
C LEU A 265 8.12 13.04 0.44
N SER A 266 8.54 13.07 -0.83
CA SER A 266 7.93 12.29 -1.89
C SER A 266 8.03 10.78 -1.62
N GLY A 267 7.09 9.97 -2.16
CA GLY A 267 7.16 8.51 -2.03
C GLY A 267 8.47 7.91 -2.57
N ARG A 268 9.07 8.55 -3.59
CA ARG A 268 10.39 8.17 -4.12
C ARG A 268 11.51 8.45 -3.12
N ASP A 269 11.46 9.57 -2.40
CA ASP A 269 12.46 9.91 -1.40
C ASP A 269 12.33 9.02 -0.17
N ILE A 270 11.11 8.62 0.21
CA ILE A 270 10.85 7.65 1.28
C ILE A 270 11.43 6.28 0.91
N GLU A 271 11.30 5.83 -0.33
CA GLU A 271 11.93 4.61 -0.81
C GLU A 271 13.46 4.71 -0.81
N ASN A 272 14.00 5.81 -1.31
CA ASN A 272 15.43 6.06 -1.35
C ASN A 272 16.05 6.10 0.05
N ILE A 273 15.36 6.70 1.03
CA ILE A 273 15.90 6.80 2.38
C ILE A 273 15.95 5.44 3.08
N GLU A 274 15.02 4.52 2.80
CA GLU A 274 15.07 3.15 3.31
C GLU A 274 16.36 2.46 2.87
N TYR A 275 16.68 2.48 1.58
CA TYR A 275 17.91 1.89 1.05
C TYR A 275 19.16 2.58 1.59
N THR A 276 19.13 3.91 1.64
CA THR A 276 20.26 4.70 2.10
C THR A 276 20.58 4.44 3.57
N ALA A 277 19.56 4.41 4.43
CA ALA A 277 19.72 4.18 5.84
C ALA A 277 20.21 2.75 6.15
N LEU A 278 19.70 1.74 5.42
CA LEU A 278 20.21 0.36 5.56
C LEU A 278 21.68 0.23 5.17
N LEU A 279 22.14 1.03 4.20
CA LEU A 279 23.50 0.92 3.64
C LEU A 279 24.43 2.06 4.05
N HIS A 280 24.03 2.98 4.95
CA HIS A 280 24.85 4.15 5.28
C HIS A 280 26.26 3.77 5.75
N ASP A 281 26.37 2.67 6.46
CA ASP A 281 27.58 2.14 7.06
C ASP A 281 28.28 1.06 6.21
N ILE A 282 27.84 0.79 4.96
CA ILE A 282 28.39 -0.30 4.14
C ILE A 282 29.90 -0.20 3.93
N GLY A 283 30.45 0.99 3.95
CA GLY A 283 31.88 1.22 3.82
C GLY A 283 32.72 0.68 4.98
N LYS A 284 32.13 0.35 6.13
CA LYS A 284 32.82 -0.30 7.25
C LYS A 284 33.41 -1.66 6.87
N ILE A 285 32.96 -2.25 5.76
CA ILE A 285 33.54 -3.49 5.22
C ILE A 285 35.06 -3.31 4.90
N GLY A 286 35.47 -2.11 4.51
CA GLY A 286 36.86 -1.76 4.21
C GLY A 286 37.70 -1.44 5.44
N ILE A 287 37.10 -1.27 6.62
CA ILE A 287 37.83 -0.93 7.85
C ILE A 287 38.33 -2.22 8.53
N LYS A 288 39.56 -2.17 9.01
CA LYS A 288 40.17 -3.31 9.72
C LYS A 288 39.44 -3.60 11.03
N ASP A 289 39.14 -4.88 11.28
CA ASP A 289 38.38 -5.32 12.48
C ASP A 289 39.04 -4.88 13.80
N LYS A 290 40.40 -4.87 13.87
CA LYS A 290 41.14 -4.39 15.04
C LYS A 290 40.89 -2.92 15.39
N ILE A 291 40.42 -2.10 14.44
CA ILE A 291 40.05 -0.70 14.67
C ILE A 291 38.57 -0.62 15.11
N LEU A 292 37.66 -1.32 14.41
CA LEU A 292 36.25 -1.35 14.75
C LEU A 292 35.97 -1.99 16.13
N SER A 293 36.66 -3.07 16.46
CA SER A 293 36.47 -3.80 17.73
C SER A 293 37.33 -3.30 18.90
N LYS A 294 38.05 -2.18 18.73
CA LYS A 294 38.94 -1.64 19.74
C LYS A 294 38.17 -1.19 20.98
N LYS A 295 38.57 -1.71 22.15
CA LYS A 295 37.92 -1.42 23.45
C LYS A 295 38.43 -0.14 24.14
N SER A 296 39.53 0.45 23.68
CA SER A 296 40.09 1.71 24.18
C SER A 296 39.76 2.87 23.22
N SER A 297 40.00 4.09 23.65
CA SER A 297 39.86 5.26 22.79
C SER A 297 40.67 5.13 21.52
N LEU A 298 40.09 5.55 20.40
CA LEU A 298 40.77 5.60 19.10
C LEU A 298 41.83 6.71 19.12
N THR A 299 42.93 6.50 18.44
CA THR A 299 43.86 7.57 18.11
C THR A 299 43.30 8.38 16.97
N ASP A 300 43.82 9.61 16.75
CA ASP A 300 43.35 10.48 15.63
C ASP A 300 43.52 9.77 14.27
N GLN A 301 44.65 9.04 14.08
CA GLN A 301 44.90 8.28 12.85
C GLN A 301 43.89 7.13 12.65
N GLU A 302 43.51 6.44 13.74
CA GLU A 302 42.50 5.39 13.67
C GLU A 302 41.11 5.97 13.40
N PHE A 303 40.81 7.13 14.00
CA PHE A 303 39.54 7.82 13.75
C PHE A 303 39.47 8.32 12.30
N ASP A 304 40.56 8.86 11.74
CA ASP A 304 40.60 9.22 10.32
C ASP A 304 40.38 8.02 9.40
N LYS A 305 40.88 6.83 9.79
CA LYS A 305 40.57 5.59 9.05
C LYS A 305 39.06 5.22 9.10
N ILE A 306 38.42 5.44 10.25
CA ILE A 306 36.97 5.19 10.35
C ILE A 306 36.20 6.16 9.45
N LYS A 307 36.57 7.45 9.38
CA LYS A 307 35.90 8.42 8.50
C LYS A 307 35.90 8.00 7.02
N GLU A 308 36.89 7.22 6.58
CA GLU A 308 36.96 6.73 5.20
C GLU A 308 35.76 5.85 4.81
N HIS A 309 34.97 5.30 5.79
CA HIS A 309 33.81 4.46 5.48
C HIS A 309 32.75 5.20 4.66
N THR A 310 32.56 6.51 4.85
CA THR A 310 31.59 7.31 4.07
C THR A 310 31.95 7.31 2.59
N VAL A 311 33.21 7.57 2.28
CA VAL A 311 33.76 7.58 0.92
C VAL A 311 33.74 6.18 0.31
N MET A 312 34.16 5.17 1.07
CA MET A 312 34.14 3.77 0.61
C MET A 312 32.72 3.29 0.37
N GLY A 313 31.81 3.59 1.30
CA GLY A 313 30.40 3.23 1.16
C GLY A 313 29.76 3.78 -0.09
N ALA A 314 29.95 5.07 -0.37
CA ALA A 314 29.49 5.69 -1.59
C ALA A 314 30.05 5.02 -2.85
N LYS A 315 31.36 4.70 -2.87
CA LYS A 315 32.01 3.98 -3.99
C LYS A 315 31.46 2.55 -4.17
N ILE A 316 31.13 1.84 -3.11
CA ILE A 316 30.58 0.48 -3.19
C ILE A 316 29.22 0.48 -3.89
N ILE A 317 28.38 1.47 -3.63
CA ILE A 317 27.03 1.53 -4.21
C ILE A 317 26.98 2.22 -5.58
N GLU A 318 28.03 2.95 -5.98
CA GLU A 318 28.09 3.74 -7.23
C GLU A 318 27.74 2.92 -8.49
N PRO A 319 28.19 1.65 -8.66
CA PRO A 319 27.84 0.85 -9.83
C PRO A 319 26.37 0.40 -9.89
N VAL A 320 25.63 0.57 -8.81
CA VAL A 320 24.26 0.05 -8.69
C VAL A 320 23.26 1.13 -9.07
N ASP A 321 22.64 1.02 -10.25
CA ASP A 321 21.81 2.06 -10.84
C ASP A 321 20.69 2.58 -9.95
N PHE A 322 19.96 1.69 -9.26
CA PHE A 322 18.84 2.08 -8.40
C PHE A 322 19.28 2.73 -7.07
N LEU A 323 20.58 2.63 -6.71
CA LEU A 323 21.16 3.25 -5.51
C LEU A 323 21.88 4.59 -5.81
N LYS A 324 21.92 5.03 -7.05
CA LYS A 324 22.61 6.30 -7.43
C LYS A 324 22.10 7.50 -6.64
N SER A 325 20.81 7.55 -6.33
CA SER A 325 20.23 8.60 -5.48
C SER A 325 20.74 8.59 -4.05
N SER A 326 21.19 7.44 -3.55
CA SER A 326 21.73 7.25 -2.20
C SER A 326 23.19 7.66 -2.08
N TYR A 327 23.92 7.76 -3.19
CA TYR A 327 25.38 8.04 -3.21
C TYR A 327 25.74 9.26 -2.36
N LYS A 328 25.15 10.41 -2.67
CA LYS A 328 25.44 11.66 -1.96
C LYS A 328 25.05 11.59 -0.49
N ALA A 329 23.98 10.89 -0.17
CA ALA A 329 23.53 10.79 1.21
C ALA A 329 24.44 9.87 2.04
N ILE A 330 24.89 8.73 1.51
CA ILE A 330 25.89 7.86 2.17
C ILE A 330 27.24 8.59 2.29
N TYR A 331 27.65 9.34 1.29
CA TYR A 331 28.90 10.09 1.33
C TYR A 331 28.90 11.17 2.42
N HIS A 332 27.75 11.85 2.66
CA HIS A 332 27.65 13.03 3.52
C HIS A 332 26.89 12.80 4.84
N HIS A 333 26.55 11.55 5.24
CA HIS A 333 25.72 11.33 6.43
C HIS A 333 26.41 11.69 7.76
N HIS A 334 27.69 11.94 7.76
CA HIS A 334 28.46 12.46 8.90
C HIS A 334 28.85 13.95 8.77
N GLU A 335 28.30 14.64 7.79
CA GLU A 335 28.39 16.10 7.78
C GLU A 335 27.58 16.68 8.93
N LYS A 336 28.08 17.76 9.49
CA LYS A 336 27.39 18.51 10.55
C LYS A 336 26.75 19.76 9.97
N TYR A 337 25.57 20.11 10.45
CA TYR A 337 24.83 21.24 9.95
C TYR A 337 25.60 22.56 9.99
N ASP A 338 26.55 22.70 10.95
CA ASP A 338 27.44 23.86 11.10
C ASP A 338 28.73 23.77 10.23
N GLY A 339 28.89 22.71 9.41
CA GLY A 339 30.04 22.53 8.51
C GLY A 339 31.30 21.96 9.17
N LYS A 340 31.21 21.48 10.41
CA LYS A 340 32.35 20.84 11.10
C LYS A 340 32.36 19.30 11.00
N GLY A 341 31.58 18.77 10.04
CA GLY A 341 31.51 17.36 9.75
C GLY A 341 32.59 16.86 8.79
N TYR A 342 32.37 15.70 8.19
CA TYR A 342 33.23 15.09 7.20
C TYR A 342 32.40 14.31 6.17
N PRO A 343 32.91 14.08 4.94
CA PRO A 343 34.30 14.27 4.51
C PRO A 343 34.63 15.68 3.96
N ASP A 344 33.65 16.45 3.48
CA ASP A 344 33.87 17.69 2.72
C ASP A 344 33.66 18.97 3.56
N GLY A 345 33.03 18.89 4.73
CA GLY A 345 32.72 20.04 5.59
C GLY A 345 31.65 20.95 5.02
N ILE A 346 30.72 20.41 4.23
CA ILE A 346 29.57 21.16 3.72
C ILE A 346 28.57 21.45 4.86
N LYS A 347 27.72 22.48 4.71
CA LYS A 347 26.87 22.97 5.80
C LYS A 347 25.43 23.23 5.35
N SER A 348 24.56 23.26 6.32
CA SER A 348 23.14 23.65 6.16
C SER A 348 22.46 22.86 5.06
N GLU A 349 21.79 23.51 4.12
CA GLU A 349 21.04 22.90 3.05
C GLU A 349 21.89 22.35 1.90
N ASP A 350 23.20 22.65 1.86
CA ASP A 350 24.13 22.00 0.94
C ASP A 350 24.27 20.50 1.26
N ILE A 351 23.97 20.10 2.52
CA ILE A 351 23.91 18.70 2.91
C ILE A 351 22.61 18.09 2.37
N PRO A 352 22.67 17.00 1.60
CA PRO A 352 21.47 16.35 1.07
C PRO A 352 20.46 16.01 2.19
N ILE A 353 19.16 16.25 1.95
CA ILE A 353 18.13 16.05 2.98
C ILE A 353 18.16 14.62 3.55
N LEU A 354 18.38 13.60 2.72
CA LEU A 354 18.47 12.22 3.18
C LEU A 354 19.66 12.01 4.13
N ALA A 355 20.79 12.68 3.89
CA ALA A 355 21.94 12.64 4.80
C ALA A 355 21.63 13.30 6.15
N ARG A 356 20.95 14.45 6.13
CA ARG A 356 20.53 15.17 7.35
C ARG A 356 19.56 14.32 8.20
N ILE A 357 18.65 13.58 7.55
CA ILE A 357 17.72 12.66 8.22
C ILE A 357 18.48 11.48 8.84
N ILE A 358 19.37 10.84 8.07
CA ILE A 358 20.15 9.70 8.55
C ILE A 358 21.05 10.12 9.74
N ALA A 359 21.68 11.28 9.68
CA ALA A 359 22.51 11.78 10.79
C ALA A 359 21.75 11.88 12.12
N VAL A 360 20.49 12.32 12.08
CA VAL A 360 19.62 12.39 13.26
C VAL A 360 19.18 11.00 13.71
N ALA A 361 18.76 10.14 12.78
CA ALA A 361 18.30 8.79 13.07
C ALA A 361 19.41 7.90 13.65
N ASP A 362 20.62 7.97 13.07
CA ASP A 362 21.80 7.26 13.57
C ASP A 362 22.17 7.73 15.00
N ALA A 363 22.23 9.04 15.23
CA ALA A 363 22.50 9.57 16.56
C ALA A 363 21.43 9.17 17.57
N TYR A 364 20.14 9.17 17.18
CA TYR A 364 19.03 8.72 18.02
C TYR A 364 19.19 7.24 18.41
N ASP A 365 19.41 6.35 17.45
CA ASP A 365 19.64 4.94 17.73
C ASP A 365 20.91 4.72 18.57
N ALA A 366 21.99 5.42 18.23
CA ALA A 366 23.24 5.37 18.99
C ALA A 366 23.07 5.78 20.45
N MET A 367 22.24 6.78 20.75
CA MET A 367 21.93 7.21 22.11
C MET A 367 20.96 6.28 22.83
N GLY A 368 20.04 5.67 22.12
CA GLY A 368 19.01 4.75 22.63
C GLY A 368 19.48 3.32 22.84
N SER A 369 20.66 2.96 22.36
CA SER A 369 21.23 1.61 22.45
C SER A 369 22.36 1.52 23.51
N ASP A 370 22.48 0.33 24.11
CA ASP A 370 23.60 0.05 25.02
C ASP A 370 24.90 -0.09 24.22
N ARG A 371 25.95 0.62 24.64
CA ARG A 371 27.31 0.52 24.09
C ARG A 371 28.31 0.07 25.19
N PRO A 372 29.45 -0.52 24.86
CA PRO A 372 30.39 -1.05 25.85
C PRO A 372 30.83 -0.07 26.92
N TYR A 373 30.82 1.22 26.55
CA TYR A 373 31.30 2.29 27.42
C TYR A 373 30.17 3.13 27.98
N ARG A 374 28.88 2.89 27.58
CA ARG A 374 27.74 3.72 27.96
C ARG A 374 26.43 2.93 27.88
N LYS A 375 25.69 2.94 29.00
CA LYS A 375 24.27 2.50 28.97
C LYS A 375 23.42 3.45 28.12
N LYS A 376 22.34 2.91 27.57
CA LYS A 376 21.34 3.70 26.81
C LYS A 376 20.86 4.90 27.65
N LEU A 377 20.64 6.02 26.99
CA LEU A 377 20.06 7.21 27.61
C LEU A 377 18.53 7.07 27.73
N SER A 378 17.96 7.77 28.69
CA SER A 378 16.49 7.93 28.74
C SER A 378 15.99 8.79 27.59
N LYS A 379 14.74 8.59 27.15
CA LYS A 379 14.11 9.40 26.07
C LYS A 379 14.26 10.90 26.35
N ASP A 380 14.06 11.37 27.59
CA ASP A 380 14.20 12.79 27.94
C ASP A 380 15.62 13.33 27.77
N LYS A 381 16.64 12.53 28.10
CA LYS A 381 18.03 12.92 27.89
C LYS A 381 18.39 12.97 26.41
N ILE A 382 17.85 12.03 25.61
CA ILE A 382 18.05 12.04 24.16
C ILE A 382 17.42 13.27 23.54
N MET A 383 16.18 13.60 23.91
CA MET A 383 15.48 14.79 23.41
C MET A 383 16.23 16.07 23.76
N LYS A 384 16.75 16.17 24.98
CA LYS A 384 17.57 17.31 25.43
C LYS A 384 18.85 17.44 24.58
N GLU A 385 19.59 16.36 24.38
CA GLU A 385 20.84 16.33 23.57
C GLU A 385 20.55 16.74 22.12
N LEU A 386 19.51 16.17 21.49
CA LEU A 386 19.13 16.51 20.13
C LEU A 386 18.75 18.00 20.00
N THR A 387 18.05 18.56 21.00
CA THR A 387 17.68 19.97 21.02
C THR A 387 18.91 20.86 21.18
N GLU A 388 19.86 20.52 22.05
CA GLU A 388 21.10 21.29 22.27
C GLU A 388 22.04 21.25 21.06
N GLN A 389 21.99 20.19 20.25
CA GLN A 389 22.78 20.02 19.03
C GLN A 389 22.06 20.48 17.76
N SER A 390 20.81 20.94 17.87
CA SER A 390 20.04 21.50 16.77
C SER A 390 20.71 22.78 16.25
N GLY A 391 20.85 22.90 14.92
CA GLY A 391 21.57 23.98 14.26
C GLY A 391 23.11 23.90 14.35
N LYS A 392 23.65 22.91 15.07
CA LYS A 392 25.09 22.61 15.15
C LYS A 392 25.43 21.32 14.42
N GLN A 393 25.14 20.19 15.08
CA GLN A 393 25.35 18.88 14.48
C GLN A 393 24.17 18.50 13.57
N PHE A 394 22.95 18.80 13.97
CA PHE A 394 21.72 18.34 13.34
C PHE A 394 20.93 19.47 12.71
N ASP A 395 20.21 19.14 11.65
CA ASP A 395 19.22 20.04 11.02
C ASP A 395 18.06 20.31 11.99
N PRO A 396 17.73 21.59 12.26
CA PRO A 396 16.64 21.98 13.16
C PRO A 396 15.27 21.43 12.76
N GLU A 397 14.97 21.35 11.46
CA GLU A 397 13.68 20.84 10.97
C GLU A 397 13.56 19.33 11.19
N VAL A 398 14.64 18.58 10.96
CA VAL A 398 14.67 17.12 11.19
C VAL A 398 14.59 16.82 12.69
N VAL A 399 15.29 17.57 13.55
CA VAL A 399 15.17 17.43 15.01
C VAL A 399 13.74 17.71 15.48
N LYS A 400 13.11 18.78 15.00
CA LYS A 400 11.72 19.11 15.32
C LYS A 400 10.76 18.00 14.89
N ALA A 401 10.95 17.41 13.72
CA ALA A 401 10.16 16.28 13.24
C ALA A 401 10.30 15.06 14.16
N LEU A 402 11.53 14.72 14.60
CA LEU A 402 11.74 13.59 15.51
C LEU A 402 11.07 13.83 16.87
N ILE A 403 11.18 15.03 17.43
CA ILE A 403 10.51 15.37 18.70
C ILE A 403 8.99 15.22 18.56
N SER A 404 8.40 15.71 17.46
CA SER A 404 6.96 15.56 17.19
C SER A 404 6.52 14.07 17.15
N ILE A 405 7.32 13.20 16.53
CA ILE A 405 7.04 11.75 16.50
C ILE A 405 7.09 11.16 17.92
N LEU A 406 8.13 11.46 18.68
CA LEU A 406 8.33 10.93 20.02
C LEU A 406 7.29 11.41 21.05
N ASP A 407 6.78 12.63 20.90
CA ASP A 407 5.71 13.17 21.75
C ASP A 407 4.38 12.47 21.48
N ARG A 408 4.04 12.17 20.21
CA ARG A 408 2.86 11.38 19.86
C ARG A 408 2.90 9.96 20.42
N GLU A 409 4.07 9.30 20.40
CA GLU A 409 4.24 7.97 20.99
C GLU A 409 4.10 7.94 22.53
N ARG A 410 4.14 9.09 23.19
CA ARG A 410 3.91 9.20 24.65
C ARG A 410 2.45 9.36 25.02
N GLU A 411 1.65 9.87 24.09
CA GLU A 411 0.22 10.12 24.28
C GLU A 411 -0.66 8.90 23.93
N GLU A 412 -0.12 7.92 23.20
CA GLU A 412 -0.73 6.63 22.91
C GLU A 412 -0.40 5.58 23.99
#